data_efe73e908ab59b0326d6cf3059dc91b1
#
_entry.id   efe73e908ab59b0326d6cf3059dc91b1
#
_cell.length_a   1.000
_cell.length_b   1.000
_cell.length_c   1.000
_cell.angle_alpha   90.00
_cell.angle_beta   90.00
_cell.angle_gamma   90.00
#
_symmetry.space_group_name_H-M   'P 1'
#
loop_
_entity.id
_entity.type
_entity.pdbx_description
1 polymer ?
#
loop_
_entity_poly.entity_id
_entity_poly.type
_entity_poly.pdbx_seq_one_letter_code
_entity_poly.pdbx_strand_id
1 'polypeptide(L)'
;MEDDFKQTPYDKSKVCQITERSQEEILSSLTQFYGLMTLAHYRTSPLDLRRLFDANSQCFFAAESEQNLLGAVWALEEGGIEDSALIEAIQQGNRRPKGNLVPQALCFHAQLQKACELHSLRISRIAVQPMWQQHGIGTQLIEYITQNADVDYLSVSFGYTKELAQFWQKCGFSLVHLGEHLEASSGCYSAIALKGISAQGIELEREASQSFQRNIPLSFHPLAQVFTTISVDWELLDEDWLSLKNFAYFHRSLASALPAIRRFLMNLDEKDCPLMRDYFITKQIPYNKKNGLKLLRSEIAQKLKKEAK
;
A
#
# COMPACT_ATOMS: atom_id res chain seq x y z
N MET A 1 -13.59 -40.94 24.40
CA MET A 1 -12.67 -39.81 24.57
C MET A 1 -12.60 -38.97 23.28
N GLU A 2 -13.76 -38.69 22.70
CA GLU A 2 -13.86 -38.01 21.37
C GLU A 2 -14.88 -36.84 21.32
N ASP A 3 -15.47 -36.47 22.47
CA ASP A 3 -16.54 -35.45 22.48
C ASP A 3 -16.21 -34.11 23.18
N ASP A 4 -14.98 -33.93 23.68
CA ASP A 4 -14.60 -32.71 24.41
C ASP A 4 -14.02 -31.57 23.49
N PHE A 5 -13.99 -31.76 22.19
CA PHE A 5 -13.47 -30.75 21.26
C PHE A 5 -14.51 -29.82 20.63
N LYS A 6 -15.77 -29.84 21.11
CA LYS A 6 -16.89 -29.06 20.51
C LYS A 6 -17.24 -27.75 21.18
N GLN A 7 -16.54 -27.30 22.20
CA GLN A 7 -16.64 -25.91 22.66
C GLN A 7 -15.43 -25.13 22.11
N THR A 8 -15.61 -24.52 20.96
CA THR A 8 -14.60 -23.63 20.39
C THR A 8 -14.47 -22.41 21.29
N PRO A 9 -13.27 -22.07 21.81
CA PRO A 9 -13.01 -20.83 22.56
C PRO A 9 -13.38 -19.57 21.78
N TYR A 10 -13.71 -19.72 20.51
CA TYR A 10 -14.10 -18.70 19.55
C TYR A 10 -15.35 -17.91 19.96
N ASP A 11 -16.38 -18.54 20.53
CA ASP A 11 -17.61 -17.86 20.97
C ASP A 11 -17.40 -16.92 22.17
N LYS A 12 -16.20 -16.95 22.80
CA LYS A 12 -15.82 -16.12 23.95
C LYS A 12 -14.61 -15.22 23.68
N SER A 13 -14.14 -15.13 22.44
CA SER A 13 -13.01 -14.23 22.12
C SER A 13 -13.44 -12.77 22.23
N LYS A 14 -12.69 -11.98 22.98
CA LYS A 14 -12.86 -10.55 23.12
C LYS A 14 -11.72 -9.84 22.39
N VAL A 15 -12.05 -8.93 21.50
CA VAL A 15 -11.06 -8.02 20.91
C VAL A 15 -10.98 -6.74 21.72
N CYS A 16 -9.79 -6.26 21.98
CA CYS A 16 -9.54 -5.02 22.71
C CYS A 16 -8.28 -4.33 22.21
N GLN A 17 -8.18 -3.04 22.49
CA GLN A 17 -6.96 -2.27 22.31
C GLN A 17 -6.10 -2.38 23.58
N ILE A 18 -4.84 -2.80 23.43
CA ILE A 18 -3.95 -3.06 24.57
C ILE A 18 -3.53 -1.76 25.26
N THR A 19 -3.39 -0.66 24.54
CA THR A 19 -2.95 0.65 25.04
C THR A 19 -3.91 1.28 26.07
N GLU A 20 -5.13 0.76 26.20
CA GLU A 20 -6.12 1.21 27.19
C GLU A 20 -5.97 0.53 28.56
N ARG A 21 -4.97 -0.35 28.73
CA ARG A 21 -4.71 -1.10 29.95
C ARG A 21 -3.72 -0.42 30.89
N SER A 22 -3.60 -0.89 32.12
CA SER A 22 -2.56 -0.46 33.06
C SER A 22 -1.15 -0.81 32.53
N GLN A 23 -0.11 -0.08 33.00
CA GLN A 23 1.28 -0.32 32.54
C GLN A 23 1.77 -1.76 32.76
N GLU A 24 1.38 -2.41 33.88
CA GLU A 24 1.78 -3.79 34.17
C GLU A 24 1.08 -4.78 33.22
N GLU A 25 -0.21 -4.58 32.96
CA GLU A 25 -0.97 -5.39 32.02
C GLU A 25 -0.47 -5.19 30.58
N ILE A 26 -0.10 -3.95 30.19
CA ILE A 26 0.51 -3.64 28.91
C ILE A 26 1.81 -4.43 28.74
N LEU A 27 2.72 -4.41 29.74
CA LEU A 27 4.00 -5.09 29.63
C LEU A 27 3.85 -6.61 29.47
N SER A 28 2.96 -7.24 30.27
CA SER A 28 2.65 -8.66 30.15
C SER A 28 2.04 -9.00 28.79
N SER A 29 1.05 -8.22 28.36
CA SER A 29 0.39 -8.38 27.06
C SER A 29 1.34 -8.18 25.88
N LEU A 30 2.22 -7.18 25.95
CA LEU A 30 3.22 -6.92 24.90
C LEU A 30 4.27 -8.03 24.79
N THR A 31 4.60 -8.71 25.89
CA THR A 31 5.53 -9.86 25.84
C THR A 31 4.90 -11.02 25.06
N GLN A 32 3.65 -11.37 25.35
CA GLN A 32 2.92 -12.40 24.61
C GLN A 32 2.66 -11.97 23.16
N PHE A 33 2.29 -10.73 22.97
CA PHE A 33 2.10 -10.10 21.67
C PHE A 33 3.37 -10.21 20.79
N TYR A 34 4.52 -9.80 21.33
CA TYR A 34 5.79 -9.90 20.62
C TYR A 34 6.14 -11.35 20.26
N GLY A 35 5.92 -12.30 21.19
CA GLY A 35 6.08 -13.72 20.94
C GLY A 35 5.24 -14.19 19.73
N LEU A 36 3.96 -13.81 19.68
CA LEU A 36 3.09 -14.15 18.56
C LEU A 36 3.56 -13.49 17.25
N MET A 37 3.97 -12.23 17.29
CA MET A 37 4.48 -11.52 16.11
C MET A 37 5.77 -12.11 15.57
N THR A 38 6.63 -12.68 16.42
CA THR A 38 7.86 -13.36 15.98
C THR A 38 7.58 -14.65 15.24
N LEU A 39 6.53 -15.39 15.62
CA LEU A 39 6.11 -16.63 14.96
C LEU A 39 5.53 -16.37 13.55
N ALA A 40 4.87 -15.25 13.37
CA ALA A 40 4.15 -14.94 12.13
C ALA A 40 5.00 -14.22 11.06
N HIS A 41 6.19 -13.72 11.41
CA HIS A 41 7.01 -12.93 10.51
C HIS A 41 8.44 -13.46 10.36
N TYR A 42 8.88 -13.65 9.13
CA TYR A 42 10.20 -14.17 8.76
C TYR A 42 11.39 -13.36 9.31
N ARG A 43 11.19 -12.06 9.62
CA ARG A 43 12.22 -11.20 10.22
C ARG A 43 11.63 -10.36 11.35
N THR A 44 11.86 -10.81 12.56
CA THR A 44 11.79 -9.95 13.75
C THR A 44 13.21 -9.66 14.21
N SER A 45 13.49 -8.40 14.49
CA SER A 45 14.80 -7.96 14.96
C SER A 45 14.68 -7.35 16.37
N PRO A 46 15.75 -7.31 17.16
CA PRO A 46 15.76 -6.55 18.43
C PRO A 46 15.40 -5.08 18.24
N LEU A 47 15.61 -4.52 17.05
CA LEU A 47 15.16 -3.17 16.68
C LEU A 47 13.65 -3.05 16.61
N ASP A 48 12.94 -4.12 16.22
CA ASP A 48 11.46 -4.11 16.20
C ASP A 48 10.91 -4.12 17.63
N LEU A 49 11.54 -4.83 18.56
CA LEU A 49 11.21 -4.78 19.99
C LEU A 49 11.42 -3.36 20.55
N ARG A 50 12.54 -2.73 20.21
CA ARG A 50 12.82 -1.36 20.62
C ARG A 50 11.79 -0.38 20.04
N ARG A 51 11.42 -0.51 18.78
CA ARG A 51 10.36 0.29 18.14
C ARG A 51 9.01 0.11 18.82
N LEU A 52 8.72 -1.09 19.30
CA LEU A 52 7.49 -1.40 20.02
C LEU A 52 7.38 -0.64 21.34
N PHE A 53 8.50 -0.24 21.94
CA PHE A 53 8.52 0.53 23.19
C PHE A 53 8.76 2.04 22.98
N ASP A 54 9.46 2.43 21.93
CA ASP A 54 9.99 3.79 21.78
C ASP A 54 9.17 4.68 20.83
N ALA A 55 8.31 4.12 19.98
CA ALA A 55 7.62 4.92 18.97
C ALA A 55 6.27 5.44 19.48
N ASN A 56 6.08 6.74 19.41
CA ASN A 56 4.77 7.37 19.50
C ASN A 56 3.91 6.96 18.29
N SER A 57 2.60 7.05 18.42
CA SER A 57 1.66 6.78 17.32
C SER A 57 1.53 5.29 16.92
N GLN A 58 1.61 4.39 17.90
CA GLN A 58 1.38 2.96 17.71
C GLN A 58 0.14 2.50 18.43
N CYS A 59 -0.61 1.63 17.77
CA CYS A 59 -1.80 0.97 18.33
C CYS A 59 -1.60 -0.54 18.32
N PHE A 60 -1.97 -1.18 19.42
CA PHE A 60 -1.90 -2.62 19.59
C PHE A 60 -3.29 -3.17 19.92
N PHE A 61 -3.72 -4.16 19.14
CA PHE A 61 -5.01 -4.81 19.32
C PHE A 61 -4.79 -6.31 19.55
N ALA A 62 -5.55 -6.89 20.46
CA ALA A 62 -5.48 -8.30 20.79
C ALA A 62 -6.86 -8.94 20.74
N ALA A 63 -6.93 -10.15 20.19
CA ALA A 63 -8.04 -11.07 20.36
C ALA A 63 -7.66 -12.10 21.42
N GLU A 64 -8.41 -12.13 22.51
CA GLU A 64 -8.11 -12.97 23.69
C GLU A 64 -9.30 -13.85 24.06
N SER A 65 -9.03 -15.03 24.59
CA SER A 65 -10.00 -15.91 25.22
C SER A 65 -9.37 -16.53 26.48
N GLU A 66 -10.00 -16.38 27.63
CA GLU A 66 -9.60 -17.00 28.91
C GLU A 66 -8.09 -16.82 29.23
N GLN A 67 -7.55 -15.63 29.06
CA GLN A 67 -6.13 -15.29 29.25
C GLN A 67 -5.18 -15.76 28.13
N ASN A 68 -5.69 -16.38 27.08
CA ASN A 68 -4.86 -16.78 25.93
C ASN A 68 -4.96 -15.76 24.81
N LEU A 69 -3.81 -15.27 24.31
CA LEU A 69 -3.73 -14.44 23.12
C LEU A 69 -3.94 -15.33 21.88
N LEU A 70 -5.04 -15.12 21.17
CA LEU A 70 -5.40 -15.88 19.96
C LEU A 70 -4.87 -15.22 18.69
N GLY A 71 -4.89 -13.89 18.67
CA GLY A 71 -4.42 -13.10 17.55
C GLY A 71 -4.09 -11.67 17.97
N ALA A 72 -3.32 -10.98 17.15
CA ALA A 72 -2.86 -9.64 17.45
C ALA A 72 -2.64 -8.80 16.19
N VAL A 73 -2.81 -7.48 16.31
CA VAL A 73 -2.50 -6.50 15.28
C VAL A 73 -1.63 -5.40 15.85
N TRP A 74 -0.56 -5.09 15.13
CA TRP A 74 0.26 -3.90 15.33
C TRP A 74 -0.02 -2.90 14.22
N ALA A 75 -0.52 -1.74 14.58
CA ALA A 75 -0.85 -0.67 13.64
C ALA A 75 -0.06 0.61 13.96
N LEU A 76 0.10 1.45 12.95
CA LEU A 76 0.85 2.70 13.01
C LEU A 76 -0.03 3.81 12.44
N GLU A 77 -0.12 4.92 13.15
CA GLU A 77 -0.75 6.13 12.63
C GLU A 77 0.12 6.74 11.54
N GLU A 78 -0.50 7.11 10.43
CA GLU A 78 0.14 7.75 9.28
C GLU A 78 -0.77 8.85 8.71
N GLY A 79 -0.21 9.74 7.87
CA GLY A 79 -0.96 10.86 7.30
C GLY A 79 -0.96 12.10 8.17
N GLY A 80 -1.99 12.95 8.05
CA GLY A 80 -2.10 14.20 8.80
C GLY A 80 -0.99 15.21 8.49
N ILE A 81 -0.44 15.20 7.27
CA ILE A 81 0.61 16.13 6.88
C ILE A 81 -0.04 17.46 6.45
N GLU A 82 0.22 18.51 7.21
CA GLU A 82 -0.34 19.86 6.96
C GLU A 82 0.50 20.69 5.97
N ASP A 83 1.80 20.35 5.81
CA ASP A 83 2.72 21.08 4.93
C ASP A 83 2.47 20.73 3.45
N SER A 84 1.71 21.57 2.76
CA SER A 84 1.40 21.43 1.34
C SER A 84 2.63 21.40 0.44
N ALA A 85 3.68 22.17 0.79
CA ALA A 85 4.94 22.18 0.03
C ALA A 85 5.68 20.84 0.17
N LEU A 86 5.64 20.23 1.36
CA LEU A 86 6.17 18.88 1.56
C LEU A 86 5.37 17.84 0.76
N ILE A 87 4.04 17.92 0.76
CA ILE A 87 3.17 17.01 0.00
C ILE A 87 3.48 17.11 -1.51
N GLU A 88 3.61 18.32 -2.04
CA GLU A 88 3.99 18.51 -3.43
C GLU A 88 5.38 17.92 -3.73
N ALA A 89 6.36 18.14 -2.85
CA ALA A 89 7.70 17.58 -3.00
C ALA A 89 7.71 16.04 -2.94
N ILE A 90 6.83 15.41 -2.17
CA ILE A 90 6.61 13.96 -2.15
C ILE A 90 6.02 13.50 -3.50
N GLN A 91 4.99 14.16 -4.00
CA GLN A 91 4.34 13.84 -5.26
C GLN A 91 5.31 13.90 -6.44
N GLN A 92 6.20 14.90 -6.45
CA GLN A 92 7.25 15.06 -7.44
C GLN A 92 8.42 14.07 -7.27
N GLY A 93 8.52 13.36 -6.14
CA GLY A 93 9.62 12.47 -5.79
C GLY A 93 10.89 13.19 -5.33
N ASN A 94 10.80 14.47 -4.97
CA ASN A 94 11.90 15.29 -4.47
C ASN A 94 12.19 15.04 -2.98
N ARG A 95 11.19 14.61 -2.22
CA ARG A 95 11.28 14.35 -0.77
C ARG A 95 10.66 13.01 -0.43
N ARG A 96 11.27 12.32 0.53
CA ARG A 96 10.77 11.05 1.09
C ARG A 96 11.06 11.04 2.59
N PRO A 97 10.22 11.72 3.39
CA PRO A 97 10.40 11.74 4.84
C PRO A 97 10.25 10.34 5.45
N LYS A 98 10.78 10.15 6.65
CA LYS A 98 10.62 8.89 7.40
C LYS A 98 9.16 8.75 7.87
N GLY A 99 8.66 7.53 7.94
CA GLY A 99 7.26 7.25 8.27
C GLY A 99 6.31 7.45 7.09
N ASN A 100 5.00 7.45 7.34
CA ASN A 100 3.96 7.71 6.35
C ASN A 100 4.10 6.87 5.06
N LEU A 101 4.36 5.56 5.24
CA LEU A 101 4.70 4.68 4.12
C LEU A 101 3.61 4.65 3.04
N VAL A 102 2.38 4.39 3.44
CA VAL A 102 1.26 4.28 2.50
C VAL A 102 0.83 5.63 1.96
N PRO A 103 0.63 6.68 2.79
CA PRO A 103 0.31 8.02 2.28
C PRO A 103 1.29 8.52 1.22
N GLN A 104 2.59 8.39 1.48
CA GLN A 104 3.62 8.81 0.52
C GLN A 104 3.62 7.96 -0.76
N ALA A 105 3.39 6.65 -0.64
CA ALA A 105 3.31 5.77 -1.81
C ALA A 105 2.13 6.16 -2.72
N LEU A 106 0.97 6.45 -2.17
CA LEU A 106 -0.20 6.90 -2.93
C LEU A 106 -0.01 8.29 -3.52
N CYS A 107 0.56 9.22 -2.76
CA CYS A 107 0.89 10.57 -3.24
C CYS A 107 1.88 10.51 -4.42
N PHE A 108 2.89 9.65 -4.35
CA PHE A 108 3.91 9.54 -5.40
C PHE A 108 3.43 8.68 -6.59
N HIS A 109 2.89 7.48 -6.36
CA HIS A 109 2.56 6.54 -7.44
C HIS A 109 1.19 6.81 -8.07
N ALA A 110 0.17 7.09 -7.25
CA ALA A 110 -1.19 7.40 -7.72
C ALA A 110 -1.49 8.89 -7.83
N GLN A 111 -0.55 9.77 -7.41
CA GLN A 111 -0.66 11.23 -7.41
C GLN A 111 -1.79 11.78 -6.54
N LEU A 112 -2.20 11.01 -5.54
CA LEU A 112 -3.25 11.36 -4.60
C LEU A 112 -2.66 12.08 -3.37
N GLN A 113 -2.52 13.41 -3.45
CA GLN A 113 -2.02 14.25 -2.35
C GLN A 113 -2.86 14.10 -1.09
N LYS A 114 -4.18 13.95 -1.24
CA LYS A 114 -5.14 13.77 -0.18
C LYS A 114 -4.80 12.59 0.75
N ALA A 115 -4.11 11.56 0.25
CA ALA A 115 -3.63 10.46 1.08
C ALA A 115 -2.65 10.92 2.18
N CYS A 116 -1.87 11.97 1.93
CA CYS A 116 -0.97 12.55 2.92
C CYS A 116 -1.70 13.47 3.93
N GLU A 117 -2.77 14.14 3.50
CA GLU A 117 -3.54 15.09 4.32
C GLU A 117 -4.44 14.36 5.32
N LEU A 118 -5.07 13.27 4.91
CA LEU A 118 -5.98 12.48 5.73
C LEU A 118 -5.23 11.67 6.78
N HIS A 119 -5.90 11.45 7.93
CA HIS A 119 -5.40 10.57 8.99
C HIS A 119 -5.66 9.11 8.65
N SER A 120 -4.68 8.26 8.86
CA SER A 120 -4.80 6.84 8.59
C SER A 120 -4.17 5.96 9.66
N LEU A 121 -4.66 4.74 9.75
CA LEU A 121 -4.05 3.69 10.55
C LEU A 121 -3.56 2.57 9.64
N ARG A 122 -2.23 2.38 9.59
CA ARG A 122 -1.64 1.31 8.79
C ARG A 122 -1.46 0.04 9.60
N ILE A 123 -2.11 -1.04 9.16
CA ILE A 123 -1.85 -2.38 9.69
C ILE A 123 -0.42 -2.77 9.30
N SER A 124 0.48 -2.70 10.27
CA SER A 124 1.90 -3.04 10.07
C SER A 124 2.14 -4.53 10.16
N ARG A 125 1.49 -5.18 11.12
CA ARG A 125 1.56 -6.63 11.30
C ARG A 125 0.24 -7.15 11.84
N ILE A 126 -0.15 -8.33 11.38
CA ILE A 126 -1.26 -9.13 11.90
C ILE A 126 -0.79 -10.56 12.07
N ALA A 127 -1.10 -11.15 13.18
CA ALA A 127 -0.77 -12.55 13.48
C ALA A 127 -1.93 -13.24 14.20
N VAL A 128 -2.16 -14.49 13.84
CA VAL A 128 -3.10 -15.39 14.52
C VAL A 128 -2.35 -16.67 14.87
N GLN A 129 -2.54 -17.18 16.08
CA GLN A 129 -1.94 -18.44 16.50
C GLN A 129 -2.23 -19.55 15.48
N PRO A 130 -1.25 -20.40 15.10
CA PRO A 130 -1.42 -21.41 14.05
C PRO A 130 -2.66 -22.28 14.20
N MET A 131 -2.95 -22.72 15.44
CA MET A 131 -4.12 -23.57 15.76
C MET A 131 -5.46 -22.84 15.62
N TRP A 132 -5.46 -21.50 15.58
CA TRP A 132 -6.64 -20.64 15.48
C TRP A 132 -6.75 -19.92 14.14
N GLN A 133 -5.84 -20.19 13.21
CA GLN A 133 -5.96 -19.67 11.85
C GLN A 133 -7.19 -20.26 11.14
N GLN A 134 -7.75 -19.54 10.20
CA GLN A 134 -8.97 -19.88 9.44
C GLN A 134 -10.26 -19.96 10.27
N HIS A 135 -10.23 -19.54 11.55
CA HIS A 135 -11.41 -19.44 12.43
C HIS A 135 -11.99 -18.01 12.50
N GLY A 136 -11.61 -17.10 11.60
CA GLY A 136 -12.17 -15.74 11.54
C GLY A 136 -11.53 -14.72 12.48
N ILE A 137 -10.58 -15.10 13.34
CA ILE A 137 -9.96 -14.19 14.34
C ILE A 137 -9.30 -12.97 13.67
N GLY A 138 -8.59 -13.18 12.56
CA GLY A 138 -8.00 -12.07 11.82
C GLY A 138 -9.05 -11.10 11.29
N THR A 139 -10.18 -11.59 10.80
CA THR A 139 -11.30 -10.76 10.35
C THR A 139 -11.93 -9.99 11.49
N GLN A 140 -12.16 -10.62 12.65
CA GLN A 140 -12.70 -9.95 13.85
C GLN A 140 -11.79 -8.81 14.32
N LEU A 141 -10.47 -9.01 14.32
CA LEU A 141 -9.50 -7.96 14.67
C LEU A 141 -9.65 -6.75 13.74
N ILE A 142 -9.72 -7.00 12.43
CA ILE A 142 -9.88 -5.93 11.44
C ILE A 142 -11.25 -5.26 11.54
N GLU A 143 -12.32 -5.99 11.79
CA GLU A 143 -13.66 -5.43 12.02
C GLU A 143 -13.70 -4.53 13.25
N TYR A 144 -13.12 -4.98 14.37
CA TYR A 144 -13.01 -4.17 15.59
C TYR A 144 -12.27 -2.87 15.32
N ILE A 145 -11.09 -2.92 14.65
CA ILE A 145 -10.32 -1.73 14.29
C ILE A 145 -11.15 -0.81 13.39
N THR A 146 -11.85 -1.37 12.39
CA THR A 146 -12.71 -0.60 11.49
C THR A 146 -13.80 0.17 12.21
N GLN A 147 -14.36 -0.41 13.28
CA GLN A 147 -15.47 0.18 14.04
C GLN A 147 -15.03 1.18 15.11
N ASN A 148 -13.79 1.09 15.58
CA ASN A 148 -13.31 1.86 16.74
C ASN A 148 -12.16 2.83 16.43
N ALA A 149 -11.53 2.75 15.25
CA ALA A 149 -10.46 3.68 14.89
C ALA A 149 -11.02 5.05 14.46
N ASP A 150 -10.52 6.11 15.07
CA ASP A 150 -10.84 7.50 14.71
C ASP A 150 -9.86 8.00 13.65
N VAL A 151 -10.01 7.48 12.43
CA VAL A 151 -9.17 7.81 11.28
C VAL A 151 -10.01 7.86 9.99
N ASP A 152 -9.47 8.46 8.94
CA ASP A 152 -10.17 8.54 7.67
C ASP A 152 -10.13 7.22 6.89
N TYR A 153 -9.01 6.48 6.98
CA TYR A 153 -8.86 5.21 6.29
C TYR A 153 -7.88 4.27 6.99
N LEU A 154 -8.10 2.98 6.80
CA LEU A 154 -7.14 1.93 7.11
C LEU A 154 -6.30 1.61 5.88
N SER A 155 -5.06 1.21 6.10
CA SER A 155 -4.17 0.79 5.04
C SER A 155 -3.36 -0.43 5.43
N VAL A 156 -2.89 -1.17 4.44
CA VAL A 156 -1.96 -2.27 4.62
C VAL A 156 -0.96 -2.32 3.47
N SER A 157 0.29 -2.67 3.80
CA SER A 157 1.33 -3.00 2.81
C SER A 157 1.80 -4.42 3.10
N PHE A 158 1.70 -5.31 2.10
CA PHE A 158 1.97 -6.75 2.25
C PHE A 158 2.66 -7.33 1.01
N GLY A 159 3.32 -8.48 1.15
CA GLY A 159 3.80 -9.26 0.00
C GLY A 159 2.61 -9.88 -0.73
N TYR A 160 2.45 -9.59 -2.03
CA TYR A 160 1.31 -10.06 -2.80
C TYR A 160 1.35 -11.58 -2.98
N THR A 161 0.39 -12.26 -2.37
CA THR A 161 -0.03 -13.61 -2.71
C THR A 161 -1.54 -13.61 -2.92
N LYS A 162 -2.07 -14.60 -3.63
CA LYS A 162 -3.51 -14.72 -3.88
C LYS A 162 -4.30 -14.83 -2.57
N GLU A 163 -3.78 -15.59 -1.62
CA GLU A 163 -4.40 -15.85 -0.32
C GLU A 163 -4.49 -14.57 0.51
N LEU A 164 -3.38 -13.80 0.60
CA LEU A 164 -3.36 -12.53 1.33
C LEU A 164 -4.24 -11.48 0.65
N ALA A 165 -4.21 -11.39 -0.68
CA ALA A 165 -5.09 -10.49 -1.41
C ALA A 165 -6.58 -10.82 -1.16
N GLN A 166 -6.95 -12.09 -1.16
CA GLN A 166 -8.31 -12.53 -0.83
C GLN A 166 -8.69 -12.26 0.63
N PHE A 167 -7.77 -12.44 1.57
CA PHE A 167 -8.00 -12.10 2.98
C PHE A 167 -8.32 -10.62 3.14
N TRP A 168 -7.48 -9.73 2.61
CA TRP A 168 -7.70 -8.29 2.69
C TRP A 168 -8.98 -7.86 1.97
N GLN A 169 -9.27 -8.44 0.81
CA GLN A 169 -10.53 -8.20 0.10
C GLN A 169 -11.76 -8.61 0.93
N LYS A 170 -11.73 -9.78 1.60
CA LYS A 170 -12.79 -10.21 2.52
C LYS A 170 -12.96 -9.28 3.71
N CYS A 171 -11.88 -8.65 4.18
CA CYS A 171 -11.92 -7.61 5.22
C CYS A 171 -12.42 -6.24 4.69
N GLY A 172 -12.76 -6.14 3.41
CA GLY A 172 -13.28 -4.93 2.77
C GLY A 172 -12.20 -3.96 2.30
N PHE A 173 -10.96 -4.42 2.09
CA PHE A 173 -9.89 -3.60 1.52
C PHE A 173 -9.85 -3.71 0.00
N SER A 174 -9.64 -2.59 -0.67
CA SER A 174 -9.42 -2.49 -2.11
C SER A 174 -7.93 -2.42 -2.43
N LEU A 175 -7.46 -3.25 -3.38
CA LEU A 175 -6.08 -3.18 -3.87
C LEU A 175 -5.89 -1.90 -4.68
N VAL A 176 -4.84 -1.13 -4.36
CA VAL A 176 -4.61 0.19 -4.94
C VAL A 176 -3.20 0.39 -5.51
N HIS A 177 -2.26 -0.50 -5.21
CA HIS A 177 -0.89 -0.40 -5.74
C HIS A 177 -0.18 -1.75 -5.70
N LEU A 178 0.70 -1.97 -6.69
CA LEU A 178 1.69 -3.05 -6.72
C LEU A 178 3.09 -2.45 -6.89
N GLY A 179 4.03 -2.89 -6.07
CA GLY A 179 5.42 -2.45 -6.11
C GLY A 179 6.15 -2.96 -7.34
N GLU A 180 7.08 -2.15 -7.85
CA GLU A 180 7.79 -2.41 -9.13
C GLU A 180 8.82 -3.55 -9.05
N HIS A 181 9.27 -3.91 -7.85
CA HIS A 181 10.38 -4.85 -7.64
C HIS A 181 9.98 -6.04 -6.79
N LEU A 182 10.53 -7.20 -7.13
CA LEU A 182 10.45 -8.39 -6.30
C LEU A 182 11.29 -8.17 -5.04
N GLU A 183 10.69 -8.31 -3.87
CA GLU A 183 11.41 -8.17 -2.61
C GLU A 183 12.30 -9.39 -2.35
N ALA A 184 13.59 -9.16 -2.13
CA ALA A 184 14.55 -10.24 -1.91
C ALA A 184 14.26 -11.08 -0.65
N SER A 185 13.54 -10.52 0.33
CA SER A 185 13.23 -11.19 1.59
C SER A 185 12.03 -12.12 1.51
N SER A 186 11.00 -11.76 0.74
CA SER A 186 9.74 -12.50 0.63
C SER A 186 9.58 -13.24 -0.69
N GLY A 187 10.34 -12.85 -1.72
CA GLY A 187 10.13 -13.33 -3.09
C GLY A 187 8.80 -12.88 -3.70
N CYS A 188 8.14 -11.88 -3.10
CA CYS A 188 6.86 -11.34 -3.56
C CYS A 188 7.01 -9.89 -4.00
N TYR A 189 6.10 -9.43 -4.85
CA TYR A 189 5.90 -7.99 -5.07
C TYR A 189 5.15 -7.40 -3.89
N SER A 190 5.51 -6.20 -3.45
CA SER A 190 4.71 -5.51 -2.44
C SER A 190 3.36 -5.08 -3.02
N ALA A 191 2.34 -5.07 -2.18
CA ALA A 191 1.00 -4.61 -2.52
C ALA A 191 0.52 -3.65 -1.44
N ILE A 192 -0.30 -2.68 -1.84
CA ILE A 192 -0.99 -1.78 -0.91
C ILE A 192 -2.49 -1.93 -1.14
N ALA A 193 -3.23 -2.06 -0.03
CA ALA A 193 -4.68 -2.03 -0.04
C ALA A 193 -5.21 -1.03 0.99
N LEU A 194 -6.36 -0.42 0.69
CA LEU A 194 -7.03 0.59 1.51
C LEU A 194 -8.45 0.15 1.88
N LYS A 195 -8.93 0.68 2.99
CA LYS A 195 -10.32 0.64 3.41
C LYS A 195 -10.72 2.00 3.97
N GLY A 196 -11.61 2.70 3.32
CA GLY A 196 -12.15 3.99 3.77
C GLY A 196 -13.05 3.82 5.00
N ILE A 197 -12.93 4.76 5.94
CA ILE A 197 -13.75 4.85 7.16
C ILE A 197 -14.63 6.10 7.09
N SER A 198 -14.04 7.28 6.99
CA SER A 198 -14.79 8.54 6.81
C SER A 198 -15.27 8.70 5.37
N ALA A 199 -16.16 9.65 5.13
CA ALA A 199 -16.60 9.98 3.77
C ALA A 199 -15.41 10.34 2.85
N GLN A 200 -14.41 11.07 3.38
CA GLN A 200 -13.20 11.42 2.63
C GLN A 200 -12.28 10.22 2.39
N GLY A 201 -12.17 9.32 3.37
CA GLY A 201 -11.42 8.07 3.25
C GLY A 201 -12.03 7.11 2.23
N ILE A 202 -13.37 7.00 2.18
CA ILE A 202 -14.10 6.20 1.19
C ILE A 202 -13.88 6.76 -0.23
N GLU A 203 -13.89 8.07 -0.37
CA GLU A 203 -13.61 8.70 -1.66
C GLU A 203 -12.17 8.48 -2.10
N LEU A 204 -11.19 8.61 -1.17
CA LEU A 204 -9.79 8.29 -1.44
C LEU A 204 -9.60 6.83 -1.89
N GLU A 205 -10.25 5.88 -1.21
CA GLU A 205 -10.20 4.46 -1.58
C GLU A 205 -10.76 4.25 -2.99
N ARG A 206 -11.89 4.86 -3.31
CA ARG A 206 -12.53 4.80 -4.63
C ARG A 206 -11.59 5.33 -5.72
N GLU A 207 -11.04 6.53 -5.54
CA GLU A 207 -10.10 7.15 -6.49
C GLU A 207 -8.85 6.31 -6.68
N ALA A 208 -8.24 5.84 -5.60
CA ALA A 208 -7.04 5.02 -5.64
C ALA A 208 -7.28 3.68 -6.35
N SER A 209 -8.41 3.02 -6.08
CA SER A 209 -8.81 1.77 -6.74
C SER A 209 -9.09 1.97 -8.22
N GLN A 210 -9.78 3.03 -8.61
CA GLN A 210 -10.05 3.36 -10.01
C GLN A 210 -8.76 3.66 -10.76
N SER A 211 -7.87 4.47 -10.18
CA SER A 211 -6.55 4.76 -10.77
C SER A 211 -5.72 3.48 -10.94
N PHE A 212 -5.72 2.58 -9.96
CA PHE A 212 -5.04 1.29 -10.07
C PHE A 212 -5.61 0.44 -11.22
N GLN A 213 -6.94 0.26 -11.26
CA GLN A 213 -7.61 -0.53 -12.29
C GLN A 213 -7.38 0.05 -13.69
N ARG A 214 -7.41 1.35 -13.84
CA ARG A 214 -7.16 2.06 -15.09
C ARG A 214 -5.73 1.89 -15.58
N ASN A 215 -4.76 1.82 -14.67
CA ASN A 215 -3.33 1.84 -14.98
C ASN A 215 -2.70 0.45 -15.11
N ILE A 216 -3.16 -0.55 -14.36
CA ILE A 216 -2.53 -1.88 -14.33
C ILE A 216 -2.47 -2.57 -15.70
N PRO A 217 -3.49 -2.50 -16.59
CA PRO A 217 -3.43 -3.13 -17.91
C PRO A 217 -2.38 -2.51 -18.84
N LEU A 218 -2.04 -1.25 -18.59
CA LEU A 218 -1.04 -0.51 -19.37
C LEU A 218 0.36 -0.55 -18.77
N SER A 219 0.53 -1.13 -17.60
CA SER A 219 1.82 -1.33 -16.95
C SER A 219 2.59 -2.50 -17.56
N PHE A 220 3.91 -2.58 -17.29
CA PHE A 220 4.71 -3.77 -17.59
C PHE A 220 4.85 -4.67 -16.35
N HIS A 221 3.98 -4.50 -15.35
CA HIS A 221 4.06 -5.28 -14.13
C HIS A 221 3.79 -6.76 -14.40
N PRO A 222 4.62 -7.70 -13.91
CA PRO A 222 4.43 -9.14 -14.17
C PRO A 222 3.08 -9.69 -13.70
N LEU A 223 2.51 -9.10 -12.64
CA LEU A 223 1.18 -9.47 -12.14
C LEU A 223 0.02 -8.83 -12.93
N ALA A 224 0.27 -7.98 -13.93
CA ALA A 224 -0.81 -7.39 -14.74
C ALA A 224 -1.70 -8.45 -15.38
N GLN A 225 -1.12 -9.60 -15.74
CA GLN A 225 -1.86 -10.75 -16.29
C GLN A 225 -2.92 -11.34 -15.34
N VAL A 226 -2.82 -11.08 -14.02
CA VAL A 226 -3.85 -11.50 -13.05
C VAL A 226 -5.12 -10.66 -13.17
N PHE A 227 -5.02 -9.49 -13.79
CA PHE A 227 -6.08 -8.49 -13.93
C PHE A 227 -6.59 -8.39 -15.39
N THR A 228 -6.54 -9.47 -16.16
CA THR A 228 -6.91 -9.51 -17.59
C THR A 228 -8.38 -9.21 -17.89
N THR A 229 -9.25 -9.27 -16.88
CA THR A 229 -10.66 -8.91 -17.03
C THR A 229 -10.91 -7.40 -17.08
N ILE A 230 -9.91 -6.59 -16.77
CA ILE A 230 -10.01 -5.14 -16.78
C ILE A 230 -9.77 -4.65 -18.22
N SER A 231 -10.75 -3.93 -18.78
CA SER A 231 -10.63 -3.31 -20.10
C SER A 231 -9.59 -2.18 -20.08
N VAL A 232 -8.88 -2.02 -21.19
CA VAL A 232 -7.91 -0.92 -21.34
C VAL A 232 -8.63 0.39 -21.64
N ASP A 233 -8.37 1.39 -20.83
CA ASP A 233 -8.82 2.77 -21.03
C ASP A 233 -7.68 3.59 -21.66
N TRP A 234 -7.93 4.13 -22.85
CA TRP A 234 -6.99 4.92 -23.65
C TRP A 234 -7.22 6.44 -23.57
N GLU A 235 -8.23 6.89 -22.85
CA GLU A 235 -8.51 8.32 -22.69
C GLU A 235 -7.38 8.99 -21.90
N LEU A 236 -6.96 10.18 -22.33
CA LEU A 236 -6.00 11.01 -21.58
C LEU A 236 -6.76 11.94 -20.63
N LEU A 237 -6.58 11.72 -19.34
CA LEU A 237 -7.16 12.52 -18.28
C LEU A 237 -6.13 13.47 -17.65
N ASP A 238 -6.58 14.41 -16.84
CA ASP A 238 -5.70 15.37 -16.14
C ASP A 238 -4.62 14.68 -15.30
N GLU A 239 -4.94 13.55 -14.68
CA GLU A 239 -3.98 12.73 -13.95
C GLU A 239 -2.84 12.19 -14.83
N ASP A 240 -3.11 11.88 -16.10
CA ASP A 240 -2.09 11.44 -17.05
C ASP A 240 -1.17 12.61 -17.41
N TRP A 241 -1.73 13.79 -17.66
CA TRP A 241 -0.93 15.01 -17.92
C TRP A 241 -0.03 15.36 -16.73
N LEU A 242 -0.53 15.25 -15.51
CA LEU A 242 0.28 15.44 -14.30
C LEU A 242 1.38 14.37 -14.19
N SER A 243 1.06 13.10 -14.51
CA SER A 243 2.03 12.00 -14.54
C SER A 243 3.14 12.24 -15.55
N LEU A 244 2.79 12.70 -16.77
CA LEU A 244 3.75 13.05 -17.82
C LEU A 244 4.65 14.21 -17.41
N LYS A 245 4.10 15.27 -16.80
CA LYS A 245 4.88 16.41 -16.28
C LYS A 245 5.84 15.94 -15.17
N ASN A 246 5.36 15.14 -14.23
CA ASN A 246 6.19 14.65 -13.13
C ASN A 246 7.30 13.70 -13.62
N PHE A 247 7.04 12.92 -14.68
CA PHE A 247 8.08 12.12 -15.33
C PHE A 247 9.08 13.01 -16.07
N ALA A 248 8.62 13.97 -16.87
CA ALA A 248 9.47 14.80 -17.72
C ALA A 248 10.40 15.74 -16.94
N TYR A 249 9.88 16.36 -15.87
CA TYR A 249 10.56 17.47 -15.19
C TYR A 249 11.01 17.15 -13.75
N PHE A 250 10.50 16.09 -13.13
CA PHE A 250 10.79 15.72 -11.76
C PHE A 250 11.28 14.26 -11.65
N HIS A 251 11.08 13.61 -10.50
CA HIS A 251 11.68 12.31 -10.20
C HIS A 251 10.71 11.12 -10.26
N ARG A 252 9.52 11.30 -10.89
CA ARG A 252 8.60 10.19 -11.07
C ARG A 252 9.27 9.02 -11.80
N SER A 253 9.06 7.77 -11.31
CA SER A 253 9.66 6.59 -11.95
C SER A 253 9.08 6.36 -13.36
N LEU A 254 9.87 5.73 -14.23
CA LEU A 254 9.38 5.34 -15.55
C LEU A 254 8.22 4.35 -15.44
N ALA A 255 8.33 3.36 -14.55
CA ALA A 255 7.28 2.36 -14.38
C ALA A 255 5.95 2.99 -13.91
N SER A 256 6.00 3.94 -12.96
CA SER A 256 4.79 4.65 -12.51
C SER A 256 4.21 5.59 -13.58
N ALA A 257 5.01 6.03 -14.55
CA ALA A 257 4.56 6.91 -15.64
C ALA A 257 4.13 6.14 -16.90
N LEU A 258 4.48 4.86 -17.03
CA LEU A 258 4.23 4.06 -18.24
C LEU A 258 2.78 4.11 -18.73
N PRO A 259 1.74 3.95 -17.88
CA PRO A 259 0.37 4.00 -18.35
C PRO A 259 0.02 5.32 -19.02
N ALA A 260 0.37 6.44 -18.41
CA ALA A 260 0.16 7.79 -18.97
C ALA A 260 0.96 8.00 -20.28
N ILE A 261 2.22 7.55 -20.32
CA ILE A 261 3.05 7.64 -21.51
C ILE A 261 2.44 6.82 -22.67
N ARG A 262 1.93 5.60 -22.39
CA ARG A 262 1.27 4.80 -23.43
C ARG A 262 0.04 5.49 -24.00
N ARG A 263 -0.83 6.04 -23.15
CA ARG A 263 -1.99 6.83 -23.60
C ARG A 263 -1.56 8.03 -24.43
N PHE A 264 -0.54 8.76 -23.98
CA PHE A 264 0.00 9.91 -24.69
C PHE A 264 0.50 9.52 -26.08
N LEU A 265 1.29 8.47 -26.20
CA LEU A 265 1.81 7.99 -27.49
C LEU A 265 0.72 7.53 -28.46
N MET A 266 -0.43 7.07 -27.99
CA MET A 266 -1.56 6.69 -28.84
C MET A 266 -2.24 7.92 -29.49
N ASN A 267 -2.08 9.10 -28.90
CA ASN A 267 -2.60 10.37 -29.41
C ASN A 267 -1.58 11.17 -30.25
N LEU A 268 -0.40 10.60 -30.52
CA LEU A 268 0.66 11.23 -31.28
C LEU A 268 0.94 10.50 -32.60
N ASP A 269 1.50 11.22 -33.57
CA ASP A 269 2.01 10.63 -34.81
C ASP A 269 3.07 9.54 -34.50
N GLU A 270 3.14 8.50 -35.34
CA GLU A 270 4.10 7.39 -35.16
C GLU A 270 5.58 7.85 -35.13
N LYS A 271 5.91 8.94 -35.80
CA LYS A 271 7.25 9.55 -35.82
C LYS A 271 7.61 10.29 -34.52
N ASP A 272 6.62 10.59 -33.69
CA ASP A 272 6.83 11.30 -32.44
C ASP A 272 7.34 10.37 -31.36
N CYS A 273 8.26 10.85 -30.53
CA CYS A 273 8.84 10.13 -29.39
C CYS A 273 9.47 8.76 -29.77
N PRO A 274 10.41 8.71 -30.75
CA PRO A 274 10.96 7.47 -31.26
C PRO A 274 11.70 6.65 -30.18
N LEU A 275 12.43 7.27 -29.26
CA LEU A 275 13.14 6.56 -28.20
C LEU A 275 12.16 5.90 -27.21
N MET A 276 11.07 6.58 -26.90
CA MET A 276 10.04 6.03 -26.01
C MET A 276 9.27 4.88 -26.69
N ARG A 277 8.98 5.02 -27.99
CA ARG A 277 8.36 3.93 -28.78
C ARG A 277 9.26 2.71 -28.86
N ASP A 278 10.57 2.90 -29.11
CA ASP A 278 11.55 1.82 -29.11
C ASP A 278 11.60 1.12 -27.74
N TYR A 279 11.57 1.88 -26.64
CA TYR A 279 11.50 1.30 -25.30
C TYR A 279 10.27 0.39 -25.12
N PHE A 280 9.09 0.75 -25.65
CA PHE A 280 7.90 -0.11 -25.57
C PHE A 280 8.03 -1.41 -26.34
N ILE A 281 8.81 -1.43 -27.42
CA ILE A 281 9.06 -2.62 -28.23
C ILE A 281 10.13 -3.50 -27.56
N THR A 282 11.26 -2.91 -27.22
CA THR A 282 12.47 -3.62 -26.76
C THR A 282 12.48 -3.89 -25.26
N LYS A 283 11.73 -3.08 -24.48
CA LYS A 283 11.78 -2.98 -23.02
C LYS A 283 13.17 -2.66 -22.48
N GLN A 284 14.04 -2.12 -23.33
CA GLN A 284 15.42 -1.75 -22.98
C GLN A 284 15.56 -0.23 -22.95
N ILE A 285 16.13 0.27 -21.86
CA ILE A 285 16.48 1.69 -21.76
C ILE A 285 17.73 1.91 -22.62
N PRO A 286 17.74 2.88 -23.55
CA PRO A 286 18.87 3.14 -24.42
C PRO A 286 20.11 3.53 -23.60
N TYR A 287 21.30 3.12 -24.04
CA TYR A 287 22.59 3.37 -23.40
C TYR A 287 22.65 2.79 -21.97
N ASN A 288 23.34 3.49 -21.05
CA ASN A 288 23.26 3.13 -19.63
C ASN A 288 21.96 3.69 -19.00
N LYS A 289 21.47 3.03 -17.93
CA LYS A 289 20.19 3.34 -17.30
C LYS A 289 20.01 4.82 -16.97
N LYS A 290 21.05 5.50 -16.48
CA LYS A 290 20.98 6.92 -16.07
C LYS A 290 20.83 7.86 -17.26
N ASN A 291 21.64 7.67 -18.29
CA ASN A 291 21.63 8.53 -19.48
C ASN A 291 20.39 8.27 -20.35
N GLY A 292 20.00 7.00 -20.49
CA GLY A 292 18.79 6.62 -21.21
C GLY A 292 17.52 7.20 -20.60
N LEU A 293 17.37 7.15 -19.27
CA LEU A 293 16.25 7.79 -18.59
C LEU A 293 16.21 9.32 -18.83
N LYS A 294 17.37 9.99 -18.86
CA LYS A 294 17.42 11.43 -19.18
C LYS A 294 16.92 11.71 -20.60
N LEU A 295 17.31 10.87 -21.55
CA LEU A 295 16.87 11.03 -22.96
C LEU A 295 15.36 10.81 -23.08
N LEU A 296 14.81 9.74 -22.47
CA LEU A 296 13.38 9.47 -22.46
C LEU A 296 12.57 10.62 -21.82
N ARG A 297 13.05 11.17 -20.69
CA ARG A 297 12.44 12.34 -20.04
C ARG A 297 12.49 13.59 -20.95
N SER A 298 13.63 13.83 -21.59
CA SER A 298 13.81 14.96 -22.50
C SER A 298 12.89 14.88 -23.71
N GLU A 299 12.70 13.69 -24.27
CA GLU A 299 11.82 13.46 -25.41
C GLU A 299 10.36 13.80 -25.05
N ILE A 300 9.85 13.28 -23.92
CA ILE A 300 8.52 13.61 -23.42
C ILE A 300 8.41 15.10 -23.12
N ALA A 301 9.41 15.72 -22.45
CA ALA A 301 9.40 17.15 -22.14
C ALA A 301 9.31 18.04 -23.39
N GLN A 302 10.03 17.69 -24.46
CA GLN A 302 10.00 18.43 -25.73
C GLN A 302 8.62 18.34 -26.39
N LYS A 303 7.98 17.16 -26.31
CA LYS A 303 6.66 16.98 -26.92
C LYS A 303 5.58 17.71 -26.11
N LEU A 304 5.62 17.65 -24.77
CA LEU A 304 4.70 18.40 -23.90
C LEU A 304 4.74 19.90 -24.15
N LYS A 305 5.92 20.47 -24.42
CA LYS A 305 6.07 21.92 -24.77
C LYS A 305 5.41 22.28 -26.09
N LYS A 306 5.29 21.33 -27.02
CA LYS A 306 4.63 21.58 -28.32
C LYS A 306 3.12 21.50 -28.22
N GLU A 307 2.60 20.59 -27.37
CA GLU A 307 1.16 20.42 -27.15
C GLU A 307 0.55 21.55 -26.28
N ALA A 308 1.39 22.25 -25.49
CA ALA A 308 0.95 23.37 -24.64
C ALA A 308 0.88 24.73 -25.39
N LYS A 309 1.21 24.77 -26.69
CA LYS A 309 1.09 25.95 -27.57
C LYS A 309 -0.10 25.82 -28.48
#